data_ed84b00b71bd1e0f4731be1a2086c950
#
_entry.id   ed84b00b71bd1e0f4731be1a2086c950
#
_cell.length_a   1.000
_cell.length_b   1.000
_cell.length_c   1.000
_cell.angle_alpha   90.00
_cell.angle_beta   90.00
_cell.angle_gamma   90.00
#
_symmetry.space_group_name_H-M   'P 1'
#
loop_
_entity.id
_entity.type
_entity.pdbx_description
1 polymer ?
#
loop_
_entity_poly.entity_id
_entity_poly.type
_entity_poly.pdbx_seq_one_letter_code
_entity_poly.pdbx_strand_id
1 'polypeptide(L)'
;MAREITTTGSKKVATLQKEFNAHFPYLRLKICPPEARELVQNGKTIFGVDTSLTLSEVRTKKGTGQVSLTGSKSIKRLEKEFDEIFGLYVQICYTDKGGKRFYTTGDTDSRSLTALNRDKEAEGCLPGEWK
;
A
#
# COMPACT_ATOMS: atom_id res chain seq x y z
N MET A 1 -1.33 1.04 21.37
CA MET A 1 -0.56 2.18 20.87
C MET A 1 -0.24 1.98 19.39
N ALA A 2 -0.61 2.92 18.57
CA ALA A 2 -0.32 2.81 17.14
C ALA A 2 1.19 2.91 16.89
N ARG A 3 1.73 1.98 16.12
CA ARG A 3 3.13 2.02 15.75
C ARG A 3 3.26 2.61 14.37
N GLU A 4 4.31 3.37 14.18
CA GLU A 4 4.65 3.91 12.88
C GLU A 4 5.45 2.87 12.10
N ILE A 5 5.05 2.64 10.84
CA ILE A 5 5.83 1.82 9.92
C ILE A 5 6.75 2.76 9.17
N THR A 6 8.06 2.52 9.26
CA THR A 6 9.06 3.35 8.59
C THR A 6 9.36 2.83 7.19
N THR A 7 9.84 3.73 6.32
CA THR A 7 10.18 3.39 4.94
C THR A 7 11.64 3.73 4.64
N THR A 8 12.55 3.21 5.48
CA THR A 8 13.99 3.41 5.26
C THR A 8 14.43 2.79 3.96
N GLY A 9 15.43 3.39 3.29
CA GLY A 9 15.90 2.90 2.00
C GLY A 9 16.43 1.47 2.02
N SER A 10 16.96 1.01 3.16
CA SER A 10 17.48 -0.34 3.31
C SER A 10 16.40 -1.41 3.51
N LYS A 11 15.16 -1.00 3.76
CA LYS A 11 14.06 -1.94 3.96
C LYS A 11 13.63 -2.55 2.63
N LYS A 12 13.48 -3.87 2.58
CA LYS A 12 12.96 -4.55 1.40
C LYS A 12 11.47 -4.27 1.24
N VAL A 13 11.01 -4.26 -0.01
CA VAL A 13 9.59 -4.08 -0.32
C VAL A 13 8.76 -5.16 0.38
N ALA A 14 9.21 -6.43 0.32
CA ALA A 14 8.51 -7.54 0.98
C ALA A 14 8.39 -7.31 2.49
N THR A 15 9.42 -6.76 3.13
CA THR A 15 9.39 -6.47 4.57
C THR A 15 8.35 -5.40 4.88
N LEU A 16 8.30 -4.34 4.07
CA LEU A 16 7.31 -3.28 4.23
C LEU A 16 5.88 -3.83 4.09
N GLN A 17 5.66 -4.70 3.09
CA GLN A 17 4.36 -5.33 2.88
C GLN A 17 3.94 -6.19 4.06
N LYS A 18 4.87 -6.93 4.66
CA LYS A 18 4.61 -7.74 5.86
C LYS A 18 4.25 -6.87 7.06
N GLU A 19 5.02 -5.82 7.29
CA GLU A 19 4.75 -4.89 8.40
C GLU A 19 3.40 -4.21 8.22
N PHE A 20 3.07 -3.81 7.00
CA PHE A 20 1.78 -3.20 6.70
C PHE A 20 0.64 -4.16 7.04
N ASN A 21 0.71 -5.40 6.57
CA ASN A 21 -0.33 -6.39 6.82
C ASN A 21 -0.43 -6.77 8.30
N ALA A 22 0.69 -6.75 9.04
CA ALA A 22 0.67 -7.01 10.48
C ALA A 22 -0.07 -5.90 11.24
N HIS A 23 0.03 -4.64 10.81
CA HIS A 23 -0.69 -3.52 11.40
C HIS A 23 -2.14 -3.41 10.93
N PHE A 24 -2.41 -3.79 9.68
CA PHE A 24 -3.73 -3.71 9.07
C PHE A 24 -4.07 -5.06 8.43
N PRO A 25 -4.47 -6.06 9.25
CA PRO A 25 -4.61 -7.45 8.78
C PRO A 25 -5.57 -7.65 7.60
N TYR A 26 -6.52 -6.75 7.43
CA TYR A 26 -7.52 -6.85 6.33
C TYR A 26 -7.12 -6.07 5.10
N LEU A 27 -5.95 -5.40 5.12
CA LEU A 27 -5.45 -4.62 3.99
C LEU A 27 -4.09 -5.14 3.54
N ARG A 28 -3.78 -4.92 2.27
CA ARG A 28 -2.48 -5.24 1.69
C ARG A 28 -1.97 -4.05 0.92
N LEU A 29 -0.66 -3.84 0.96
CA LEU A 29 0.01 -2.77 0.26
C LEU A 29 0.66 -3.33 -1.01
N LYS A 30 0.34 -2.75 -2.17
CA LYS A 30 1.00 -3.08 -3.43
C LYS A 30 1.79 -1.87 -3.89
N ILE A 31 3.08 -2.06 -4.14
CA ILE A 31 3.98 -1.01 -4.58
C ILE A 31 4.29 -1.26 -6.06
N CYS A 32 4.05 -0.25 -6.89
CA CYS A 32 4.15 -0.35 -8.34
C CYS A 32 5.04 0.75 -8.90
N PRO A 33 5.63 0.56 -10.09
CA PRO A 33 6.32 1.66 -10.75
C PRO A 33 5.31 2.77 -11.12
N PRO A 34 5.78 4.00 -11.35
CA PRO A 34 4.86 5.13 -11.59
C PRO A 34 3.98 4.96 -12.84
N GLU A 35 4.40 4.20 -13.82
CA GLU A 35 3.62 3.92 -15.03
C GLU A 35 2.31 3.18 -14.73
N ALA A 36 2.25 2.48 -13.60
CA ALA A 36 1.06 1.72 -13.21
C ALA A 36 -0.17 2.60 -13.03
N ARG A 37 0.01 3.89 -12.68
CA ARG A 37 -1.10 4.81 -12.51
C ARG A 37 -1.93 4.93 -13.79
N GLU A 38 -1.28 5.10 -14.93
CA GLU A 38 -1.96 5.16 -16.23
C GLU A 38 -2.61 3.85 -16.60
N LEU A 39 -1.93 2.73 -16.31
CA LEU A 39 -2.48 1.40 -16.58
C LEU A 39 -3.78 1.17 -15.81
N VAL A 40 -3.82 1.58 -14.55
CA VAL A 40 -5.03 1.47 -13.72
C VAL A 40 -6.16 2.32 -14.29
N GLN A 41 -5.86 3.56 -14.70
CA GLN A 41 -6.86 4.45 -15.28
C GLN A 41 -7.44 3.89 -16.57
N ASN A 42 -6.66 3.12 -17.33
CA ASN A 42 -7.09 2.49 -18.56
C ASN A 42 -7.66 1.07 -18.36
N GLY A 43 -7.88 0.66 -17.11
CA GLY A 43 -8.43 -0.65 -16.79
C GLY A 43 -7.50 -1.83 -17.10
N LYS A 44 -6.21 -1.58 -17.24
CA LYS A 44 -5.22 -2.61 -17.56
C LYS A 44 -4.65 -3.23 -16.30
N THR A 45 -4.14 -4.47 -16.43
CA THR A 45 -3.46 -5.16 -15.34
C THR A 45 -2.17 -4.42 -14.97
N ILE A 46 -1.92 -4.30 -13.66
CA ILE A 46 -0.71 -3.66 -13.15
C ILE A 46 0.20 -4.70 -12.50
N PHE A 47 1.50 -4.47 -12.58
CA PHE A 47 2.50 -5.31 -11.94
C PHE A 47 3.22 -4.51 -10.88
N GLY A 48 3.44 -5.14 -9.71
CA GLY A 48 4.22 -4.52 -8.64
C GLY A 48 5.71 -4.53 -8.97
N VAL A 49 6.48 -3.75 -8.21
CA VAL A 49 7.95 -3.79 -8.27
C VAL A 49 8.45 -5.13 -7.70
N ASP A 50 9.71 -5.47 -7.98
CA ASP A 50 10.33 -6.67 -7.42
C ASP A 50 10.41 -6.53 -5.89
N THR A 51 9.70 -7.39 -5.17
CA THR A 51 9.59 -7.31 -3.72
C THR A 51 10.85 -7.75 -2.97
N SER A 52 11.79 -8.39 -3.66
CA SER A 52 13.08 -8.78 -3.09
C SER A 52 14.06 -7.61 -3.01
N LEU A 53 13.77 -6.51 -3.70
CA LEU A 53 14.60 -5.31 -3.71
C LEU A 53 14.26 -4.39 -2.54
N THR A 54 15.19 -3.51 -2.20
CA THR A 54 14.97 -2.49 -1.16
C THR A 54 14.25 -1.29 -1.76
N LEU A 55 13.68 -0.46 -0.88
CA LEU A 55 13.03 0.79 -1.31
C LEU A 55 14.02 1.70 -2.04
N SER A 56 15.28 1.72 -1.57
CA SER A 56 16.34 2.49 -2.22
C SER A 56 16.58 2.04 -3.66
N GLU A 57 16.44 0.74 -3.92
CA GLU A 57 16.66 0.18 -5.26
C GLU A 57 15.49 0.40 -6.21
N VAL A 58 14.25 0.37 -5.70
CA VAL A 58 13.05 0.47 -6.56
C VAL A 58 12.57 1.91 -6.76
N ARG A 59 12.97 2.84 -5.90
CA ARG A 59 12.50 4.23 -6.01
C ARG A 59 13.01 4.87 -7.29
N THR A 60 12.15 5.68 -7.91
CA THR A 60 12.50 6.41 -9.13
C THR A 60 13.02 7.82 -8.82
N LYS A 61 12.66 8.38 -7.67
CA LYS A 61 13.19 9.67 -7.20
C LYS A 61 14.27 9.42 -6.17
N LYS A 62 15.45 10.00 -6.41
CA LYS A 62 16.59 9.88 -5.50
C LYS A 62 16.40 10.80 -4.29
N GLY A 63 17.01 10.42 -3.18
CA GLY A 63 16.99 11.22 -1.96
C GLY A 63 16.89 10.36 -0.72
N THR A 64 16.82 11.01 0.44
CA THR A 64 16.75 10.36 1.75
C THR A 64 15.37 10.50 2.39
N GLY A 65 14.41 11.08 1.68
CA GLY A 65 13.05 11.26 2.20
C GLY A 65 12.37 9.93 2.49
N GLN A 66 11.54 9.93 3.51
CA GLN A 66 10.80 8.74 3.96
C GLN A 66 9.33 9.08 4.11
N VAL A 67 8.48 8.05 4.00
CA VAL A 67 7.05 8.14 4.25
C VAL A 67 6.76 7.38 5.54
N SER A 68 5.99 8.00 6.44
CA SER A 68 5.50 7.31 7.64
C SER A 68 4.12 6.73 7.36
N LEU A 69 3.95 5.45 7.64
CA LEU A 69 2.65 4.80 7.53
C LEU A 69 2.03 4.70 8.92
N THR A 70 1.07 5.58 9.20
CA THR A 70 0.35 5.59 10.47
C THR A 70 -1.12 5.28 10.23
N GLY A 71 -1.81 4.76 11.23
CA GLY A 71 -3.22 4.42 11.11
C GLY A 71 -4.14 5.61 10.80
N SER A 72 -3.73 6.81 11.18
CA SER A 72 -4.51 8.03 10.94
C SER A 72 -4.34 8.61 9.53
N LYS A 73 -3.35 8.13 8.78
CA LYS A 73 -3.08 8.64 7.42
C LYS A 73 -4.16 8.14 6.46
N SER A 74 -4.67 9.02 5.61
CA SER A 74 -5.65 8.63 4.59
C SER A 74 -4.98 7.91 3.43
N ILE A 75 -5.76 7.12 2.71
CA ILE A 75 -5.27 6.40 1.52
C ILE A 75 -4.73 7.39 0.50
N LYS A 76 -5.47 8.45 0.23
CA LYS A 76 -5.07 9.50 -0.72
C LYS A 76 -3.73 10.12 -0.35
N ARG A 77 -3.53 10.42 0.93
CA ARG A 77 -2.29 11.03 1.39
C ARG A 77 -1.12 10.06 1.26
N LEU A 78 -1.34 8.78 1.57
CA LEU A 78 -0.32 7.74 1.42
C LEU A 78 0.13 7.65 -0.04
N GLU A 79 -0.81 7.58 -0.98
CA GLU A 79 -0.50 7.50 -2.41
C GLU A 79 0.28 8.72 -2.86
N LYS A 80 -0.13 9.92 -2.43
CA LYS A 80 0.52 11.17 -2.78
C LYS A 80 1.97 11.22 -2.26
N GLU A 81 2.19 10.84 -1.01
CA GLU A 81 3.52 10.86 -0.41
C GLU A 81 4.48 9.87 -1.07
N PHE A 82 4.01 8.68 -1.41
CA PHE A 82 4.83 7.73 -2.15
C PHE A 82 5.22 8.25 -3.52
N ASP A 83 4.30 8.90 -4.22
CA ASP A 83 4.58 9.52 -5.51
C ASP A 83 5.60 10.65 -5.37
N GLU A 84 5.42 11.55 -4.42
CA GLU A 84 6.28 12.72 -4.23
C GLU A 84 7.68 12.36 -3.74
N ILE A 85 7.79 11.42 -2.82
CA ILE A 85 9.05 11.08 -2.16
C ILE A 85 9.82 9.99 -2.89
N PHE A 86 9.14 8.92 -3.30
CA PHE A 86 9.78 7.78 -3.95
C PHE A 86 9.59 7.73 -5.46
N GLY A 87 8.62 8.47 -6.00
CA GLY A 87 8.25 8.34 -7.40
C GLY A 87 7.64 6.97 -7.69
N LEU A 88 6.90 6.41 -6.74
CA LEU A 88 6.26 5.10 -6.85
C LEU A 88 4.75 5.24 -6.71
N TYR A 89 4.02 4.34 -7.35
CA TYR A 89 2.57 4.28 -7.27
C TYR A 89 2.18 3.14 -6.31
N VAL A 90 1.39 3.43 -5.30
CA VAL A 90 0.92 2.41 -4.36
C VAL A 90 -0.58 2.22 -4.46
N GLN A 91 -1.01 0.99 -4.24
CA GLN A 91 -2.41 0.61 -4.16
C GLN A 91 -2.66 -0.11 -2.85
N ILE A 92 -3.78 0.19 -2.22
CA ILE A 92 -4.25 -0.56 -1.07
C ILE A 92 -5.28 -1.55 -1.57
N CYS A 93 -5.14 -2.80 -1.17
CA CYS A 93 -5.94 -3.92 -1.66
C CYS A 93 -6.54 -4.68 -0.50
N TYR A 94 -7.59 -5.44 -0.78
CA TYR A 94 -8.22 -6.33 0.21
C TYR A 94 -8.79 -7.54 -0.50
N THR A 95 -9.07 -8.59 0.26
CA THR A 95 -9.68 -9.81 -0.26
C THR A 95 -11.04 -9.99 0.42
N ASP A 96 -12.10 -10.11 -0.35
CA ASP A 96 -13.45 -10.27 0.20
C ASP A 96 -13.62 -11.68 0.80
N LYS A 97 -14.77 -11.92 1.42
CA LYS A 97 -15.08 -13.20 2.07
C LYS A 97 -15.10 -14.38 1.11
N GLY A 98 -15.28 -14.11 -0.19
CA GLY A 98 -15.25 -15.13 -1.23
C GLY A 98 -13.87 -15.40 -1.79
N GLY A 99 -12.84 -14.69 -1.32
CA GLY A 99 -11.47 -14.87 -1.79
C GLY A 99 -11.09 -14.00 -2.98
N LYS A 100 -11.96 -13.09 -3.40
CA LYS A 100 -11.70 -12.21 -4.55
C LYS A 100 -10.95 -10.96 -4.09
N ARG A 101 -9.93 -10.57 -4.84
CA ARG A 101 -9.10 -9.39 -4.57
C ARG A 101 -9.68 -8.14 -5.21
N PHE A 102 -9.63 -7.05 -4.45
CA PHE A 102 -10.08 -5.73 -4.92
C PHE A 102 -9.04 -4.68 -4.57
N TYR A 103 -9.00 -3.63 -5.38
CA TYR A 103 -8.23 -2.42 -5.07
C TYR A 103 -9.19 -1.37 -4.53
N THR A 104 -8.69 -0.49 -3.67
CA THR A 104 -9.48 0.64 -3.18
C THR A 104 -9.75 1.60 -4.33
N THR A 105 -10.90 2.27 -4.27
CA THR A 105 -11.34 3.24 -5.26
C THR A 105 -11.40 4.63 -4.65
N GLY A 106 -11.73 5.63 -5.47
CA GLY A 106 -11.85 7.02 -5.02
C GLY A 106 -12.79 7.21 -3.84
N ASP A 107 -13.80 6.35 -3.68
CA ASP A 107 -14.75 6.43 -2.57
C ASP A 107 -14.08 6.20 -1.20
N THR A 108 -12.97 5.49 -1.18
CA THR A 108 -12.24 5.18 0.06
C THR A 108 -11.01 6.03 0.27
N ASP A 109 -10.64 6.89 -0.67
CA ASP A 109 -9.40 7.67 -0.63
C ASP A 109 -9.30 8.57 0.60
N SER A 110 -10.42 9.07 1.11
CA SER A 110 -10.44 9.92 2.30
C SER A 110 -10.44 9.14 3.62
N ARG A 111 -10.60 7.81 3.57
CA ARG A 111 -10.59 6.99 4.78
C ARG A 111 -9.16 6.82 5.28
N SER A 112 -8.97 6.82 6.61
CA SER A 112 -7.68 6.47 7.20
C SER A 112 -7.44 4.97 7.09
N LEU A 113 -6.18 4.56 7.19
CA LEU A 113 -5.83 3.14 7.15
C LEU A 113 -6.54 2.36 8.27
N THR A 114 -6.58 2.90 9.48
CA THR A 114 -7.27 2.27 10.61
C THR A 114 -8.77 2.13 10.34
N ALA A 115 -9.41 3.18 9.84
CA ALA A 115 -10.84 3.15 9.54
C ALA A 115 -11.16 2.15 8.44
N LEU A 116 -10.37 2.15 7.37
CA LEU A 116 -10.59 1.21 6.25
C LEU A 116 -10.38 -0.24 6.70
N ASN A 117 -9.37 -0.50 7.52
CA ASN A 117 -9.13 -1.84 8.05
C ASN A 117 -10.33 -2.34 8.86
N ARG A 118 -10.92 -1.49 9.69
CA ARG A 118 -12.13 -1.83 10.46
C ARG A 118 -13.33 -2.07 9.55
N ASP A 119 -13.48 -1.26 8.49
CA ASP A 119 -14.56 -1.44 7.52
C ASP A 119 -14.48 -2.82 6.87
N LYS A 120 -13.28 -3.23 6.47
CA LYS A 120 -13.07 -4.52 5.81
C LYS A 120 -13.26 -5.70 6.75
N GLU A 121 -12.87 -5.56 8.00
CA GLU A 121 -13.16 -6.55 9.04
C GLU A 121 -14.67 -6.73 9.19
N ALA A 122 -15.40 -5.64 9.29
CA ALA A 122 -16.87 -5.67 9.44
C ALA A 122 -17.57 -6.28 8.23
N GLU A 123 -17.00 -6.13 7.03
CA GLU A 123 -17.54 -6.71 5.80
C GLU A 123 -17.25 -8.21 5.66
N GLY A 124 -16.44 -8.77 6.55
CA GLY A 124 -16.07 -10.18 6.51
C GLY A 124 -14.91 -10.50 5.59
N CYS A 125 -14.11 -9.50 5.22
CA CYS A 125 -12.93 -9.72 4.39
C CYS A 125 -11.93 -10.67 5.07
N LEU A 126 -11.10 -11.32 4.26
CA LEU A 126 -10.12 -12.27 4.75
C LEU A 126 -8.85 -11.55 5.23
N PRO A 127 -8.35 -11.86 6.43
CA PRO A 127 -7.10 -11.29 6.91
C PRO A 127 -5.89 -12.03 6.37
N GLY A 128 -4.71 -11.44 6.57
CA GLY A 128 -3.44 -12.07 6.28
C GLY A 128 -2.82 -11.65 4.96
N GLU A 129 -1.61 -12.14 4.71
CA GLU A 129 -0.87 -11.84 3.49
C GLU A 129 -1.46 -12.57 2.28
N TRP A 130 -1.22 -12.03 1.12
CA TRP A 130 -1.52 -12.72 -0.13
C TRP A 130 -0.60 -13.94 -0.29
N LYS A 131 -1.20 -14.98 -0.78
CA LYS A 131 -0.45 -16.17 -1.16
C LYS A 131 -0.36 -16.26 -2.67
#